data_f707df2012d6d039a90115053d29754a
#
_entry.id   f707df2012d6d039a90115053d29754a
#
_cell.length_a   1.000
_cell.length_b   1.000
_cell.length_c   1.000
_cell.angle_alpha   90.00
_cell.angle_beta   90.00
_cell.angle_gamma   90.00
#
_symmetry.space_group_name_H-M   'P 1'
#
loop_
_entity.id
_entity.type
_entity.pdbx_description
1 polymer ?
#
loop_
_entity_poly.entity_id
_entity_poly.type
_entity_poly.pdbx_seq_one_letter_code
_entity_poly.pdbx_strand_id
1 'polypeptide(L)'
;MKLFEELTQLHGVSGYETAVADYIKEKLAPLADDITTDPNGSVIAYFKGTGEHKKRIELAAHTDEIGFQVIKIEEDGRIMFKELGCCWTFTTYQSRVRFRNGVVGVVASRIPPEKLSAGGYKRYTDCYIDIGLHSKEEVLKYVDVGDVACYEGPYTELAPGYITAKAIDDRVGCYMLLAAMMNVKKPKNDIYLAFTAQEEVGTRGGQVTAQRIQPDIGVAVDVTPCHDRPGDLEGSNALDHGVAIKISDTGSISDEGLVNKSIALCKEHNVPYQKDVIYVGGTDAGAMTLVGGGIKTIGFSVVTRYTHGPNAIVSQKDIEATVKMLELFMNADFE
;
A
#
# COMPACT_ATOMS: atom_id res chain seq x y z
N MET A 1 13.92 3.07 -10.79
CA MET A 1 13.75 2.62 -9.39
C MET A 1 13.93 3.72 -8.34
N LYS A 2 14.69 4.83 -8.62
CA LYS A 2 14.89 5.92 -7.62
C LYS A 2 13.59 6.50 -7.04
N LEU A 3 12.57 6.73 -7.87
CA LEU A 3 11.24 7.19 -7.42
C LEU A 3 10.59 6.21 -6.42
N PHE A 4 10.72 4.89 -6.65
CA PHE A 4 10.21 3.87 -5.74
C PHE A 4 10.98 3.85 -4.41
N GLU A 5 12.33 3.94 -4.46
CA GLU A 5 13.15 4.08 -3.26
C GLU A 5 12.72 5.29 -2.42
N GLU A 6 12.61 6.46 -3.05
CA GLU A 6 12.19 7.69 -2.36
C GLU A 6 10.81 7.52 -1.70
N LEU A 7 9.82 6.94 -2.40
CA LEU A 7 8.48 6.70 -1.86
C LEU A 7 8.49 5.77 -0.64
N THR A 8 9.25 4.67 -0.68
CA THR A 8 9.28 3.71 0.43
C THR A 8 9.93 4.28 1.70
N GLN A 9 10.82 5.27 1.56
CA GLN A 9 11.55 5.84 2.70
C GLN A 9 10.85 7.04 3.36
N LEU A 10 9.80 7.60 2.74
CA LEU A 10 8.98 8.63 3.38
C LEU A 10 8.20 8.04 4.57
N HIS A 11 8.07 8.85 5.61
CA HIS A 11 7.18 8.54 6.74
C HIS A 11 5.74 8.86 6.36
N GLY A 12 4.83 7.93 6.56
CA GLY A 12 3.43 8.13 6.21
C GLY A 12 2.53 7.03 6.78
N VAL A 13 2.49 6.90 8.11
CA VAL A 13 1.56 6.01 8.80
C VAL A 13 0.13 6.52 8.60
N SER A 14 -0.87 5.62 8.61
CA SER A 14 -2.29 5.96 8.43
C SER A 14 -2.74 7.18 9.23
N GLY A 15 -3.28 8.19 8.53
CA GLY A 15 -3.67 9.50 9.08
C GLY A 15 -2.53 10.52 9.17
N TYR A 16 -1.31 10.18 8.75
CA TYR A 16 -0.12 11.05 8.79
C TYR A 16 0.66 11.03 7.47
N GLU A 17 -0.03 10.90 6.33
CA GLU A 17 0.51 10.67 4.98
C GLU A 17 1.02 11.95 4.30
N THR A 18 0.95 13.11 4.93
CA THR A 18 1.23 14.42 4.31
C THR A 18 2.53 14.46 3.51
N ALA A 19 3.61 13.89 4.03
CA ALA A 19 4.91 13.91 3.34
C ALA A 19 4.87 13.12 2.02
N VAL A 20 4.13 12.02 1.99
CA VAL A 20 3.95 11.19 0.79
C VAL A 20 3.03 11.88 -0.20
N ALA A 21 1.91 12.42 0.28
CA ALA A 21 0.96 13.18 -0.54
C ALA A 21 1.64 14.39 -1.22
N ASP A 22 2.45 15.15 -0.49
CA ASP A 22 3.17 16.30 -1.03
C ASP A 22 4.21 15.88 -2.08
N TYR A 23 4.95 14.80 -1.82
CA TYR A 23 5.90 14.24 -2.77
C TYR A 23 5.19 13.80 -4.08
N ILE A 24 4.08 13.10 -3.99
CA ILE A 24 3.29 12.65 -5.15
C ILE A 24 2.75 13.85 -5.93
N LYS A 25 2.21 14.87 -5.27
CA LYS A 25 1.74 16.12 -5.93
C LYS A 25 2.87 16.79 -6.70
N GLU A 26 4.09 16.86 -6.13
CA GLU A 26 5.26 17.41 -6.84
C GLU A 26 5.56 16.67 -8.14
N LYS A 27 5.49 15.33 -8.12
CA LYS A 27 5.74 14.50 -9.33
C LYS A 27 4.64 14.62 -10.36
N LEU A 28 3.40 14.83 -9.95
CA LEU A 28 2.24 14.93 -10.84
C LEU A 28 2.02 16.33 -11.41
N ALA A 29 2.46 17.38 -10.72
CA ALA A 29 2.23 18.77 -11.11
C ALA A 29 2.57 19.11 -12.58
N PRO A 30 3.65 18.56 -13.19
CA PRO A 30 3.96 18.83 -14.59
C PRO A 30 3.15 17.97 -15.59
N LEU A 31 2.34 17.01 -15.13
CA LEU A 31 1.72 15.98 -15.95
C LEU A 31 0.19 16.05 -15.96
N ALA A 32 -0.42 16.34 -14.82
CA ALA A 32 -1.86 16.29 -14.61
C ALA A 32 -2.56 17.54 -15.13
N ASP A 33 -3.78 17.38 -15.63
CA ASP A 33 -4.66 18.50 -16.01
C ASP A 33 -5.25 19.18 -14.77
N ASP A 34 -5.48 18.43 -13.68
CA ASP A 34 -5.92 18.94 -12.39
C ASP A 34 -5.43 18.05 -11.24
N ILE A 35 -5.16 18.65 -10.08
CA ILE A 35 -4.79 17.94 -8.85
C ILE A 35 -5.56 18.51 -7.68
N THR A 36 -6.29 17.65 -6.99
CA THR A 36 -7.01 18.00 -5.76
C THR A 36 -6.59 17.13 -4.59
N THR A 37 -6.83 17.62 -3.38
CA THR A 37 -6.66 16.84 -2.15
C THR A 37 -8.00 16.80 -1.42
N ASP A 38 -8.42 15.63 -0.95
CA ASP A 38 -9.64 15.50 -0.18
C ASP A 38 -9.41 15.83 1.31
N PRO A 39 -10.47 15.97 2.13
CA PRO A 39 -10.33 16.25 3.54
C PRO A 39 -9.61 15.16 4.36
N ASN A 40 -9.53 13.92 3.86
CA ASN A 40 -8.82 12.82 4.50
C ASN A 40 -7.33 12.81 4.13
N GLY A 41 -6.90 13.62 3.15
CA GLY A 41 -5.52 13.72 2.71
C GLY A 41 -5.21 12.95 1.42
N SER A 42 -6.19 12.24 0.83
CA SER A 42 -5.98 11.55 -0.46
C SER A 42 -5.76 12.56 -1.58
N VAL A 43 -4.83 12.26 -2.48
CA VAL A 43 -4.52 13.09 -3.66
C VAL A 43 -5.20 12.50 -4.87
N ILE A 44 -5.96 13.29 -5.60
CA ILE A 44 -6.64 12.91 -6.85
C ILE A 44 -6.04 13.75 -7.99
N ALA A 45 -5.43 13.08 -8.96
CA ALA A 45 -4.90 13.71 -10.16
C ALA A 45 -5.72 13.29 -11.38
N TYR A 46 -6.23 14.27 -12.13
CA TYR A 46 -7.04 14.05 -13.32
C TYR A 46 -6.22 14.21 -14.60
N PHE A 47 -6.46 13.31 -15.53
CA PHE A 47 -5.88 13.32 -16.87
C PHE A 47 -7.01 13.15 -17.90
N LYS A 48 -7.17 14.15 -18.75
CA LYS A 48 -8.22 14.18 -19.76
C LYS A 48 -7.94 13.17 -20.87
N GLY A 49 -8.90 12.29 -21.08
CA GLY A 49 -8.86 11.30 -22.16
C GLY A 49 -8.99 11.91 -23.56
N THR A 50 -8.39 11.24 -24.53
CA THR A 50 -8.40 11.63 -25.95
C THR A 50 -9.40 10.87 -26.81
N GLY A 51 -10.01 9.80 -26.28
CA GLY A 51 -11.00 8.97 -26.99
C GLY A 51 -12.36 9.65 -27.17
N GLU A 52 -13.11 9.24 -28.21
CA GLU A 52 -14.49 9.71 -28.45
C GLU A 52 -15.48 9.08 -27.44
N HIS A 53 -15.31 7.79 -27.14
CA HIS A 53 -16.13 7.01 -26.19
C HIS A 53 -15.32 6.62 -24.98
N LYS A 54 -14.98 7.61 -24.17
CA LYS A 54 -14.13 7.42 -23.00
C LYS A 54 -14.93 7.12 -21.76
N LYS A 55 -14.39 6.26 -20.93
CA LYS A 55 -14.87 5.99 -19.56
C LYS A 55 -14.12 6.86 -18.57
N ARG A 56 -14.73 7.11 -17.44
CA ARG A 56 -14.08 7.66 -16.25
C ARG A 56 -13.51 6.50 -15.46
N ILE A 57 -12.20 6.41 -15.37
CA ILE A 57 -11.51 5.31 -14.69
C ILE A 57 -10.75 5.88 -13.51
N GLU A 58 -11.07 5.41 -12.32
CA GLU A 58 -10.25 5.65 -11.11
C GLU A 58 -9.27 4.50 -10.96
N LEU A 59 -7.98 4.84 -10.82
CA LEU A 59 -6.94 3.90 -10.40
C LEU A 59 -6.42 4.36 -9.05
N ALA A 60 -6.65 3.56 -8.01
CA ALA A 60 -6.32 3.86 -6.63
C ALA A 60 -5.13 3.04 -6.15
N ALA A 61 -4.20 3.68 -5.44
CA ALA A 61 -3.12 3.08 -4.69
C ALA A 61 -2.95 3.84 -3.37
N HIS A 62 -2.72 3.14 -2.26
CA HIS A 62 -2.72 3.85 -0.98
C HIS A 62 -1.36 4.41 -0.59
N THR A 63 -1.40 5.55 0.10
CA THR A 63 -0.23 6.30 0.53
C THR A 63 0.20 5.99 1.95
N ASP A 64 -0.69 5.45 2.75
CA ASP A 64 -0.35 5.09 4.11
C ASP A 64 0.49 3.79 4.17
N GLU A 65 1.11 3.61 5.29
CA GLU A 65 1.82 2.41 5.70
C GLU A 65 1.39 2.02 7.10
N ILE A 66 1.49 0.75 7.44
CA ILE A 66 1.29 0.26 8.80
C ILE A 66 2.28 0.90 9.78
N GLY A 67 1.87 1.03 11.03
CA GLY A 67 2.74 1.61 12.05
C GLY A 67 2.16 1.56 13.46
N PHE A 68 2.64 2.45 14.29
CA PHE A 68 2.36 2.45 15.72
C PHE A 68 1.98 3.84 16.21
N GLN A 69 1.03 3.92 17.13
CA GLN A 69 0.66 5.17 17.80
C GLN A 69 0.84 5.04 19.31
N VAL A 70 1.51 6.01 19.90
CA VAL A 70 1.74 6.07 21.34
C VAL A 70 0.42 6.25 22.09
N ILE A 71 0.16 5.36 23.05
CA ILE A 71 -1.04 5.43 23.90
C ILE A 71 -0.72 5.85 25.33
N LYS A 72 0.52 5.61 25.79
CA LYS A 72 0.96 5.93 27.16
C LYS A 72 2.48 5.90 27.26
N ILE A 73 3.04 6.74 28.12
CA ILE A 73 4.45 6.66 28.56
C ILE A 73 4.45 6.30 30.05
N GLU A 74 5.11 5.20 30.37
CA GLU A 74 5.25 4.71 31.76
C GLU A 74 6.30 5.53 32.52
N GLU A 75 6.25 5.51 33.85
CA GLU A 75 7.15 6.30 34.70
C GLU A 75 8.65 5.93 34.51
N ASP A 76 8.91 4.70 34.09
CA ASP A 76 10.26 4.19 33.79
C ASP A 76 10.71 4.43 32.34
N GLY A 77 9.99 5.23 31.57
CA GLY A 77 10.34 5.62 30.21
C GLY A 77 9.86 4.67 29.11
N ARG A 78 9.21 3.55 29.41
CA ARG A 78 8.65 2.66 28.41
C ARG A 78 7.49 3.31 27.68
N ILE A 79 7.51 3.29 26.34
CA ILE A 79 6.50 3.88 25.48
C ILE A 79 5.53 2.80 25.03
N MET A 80 4.32 2.85 25.54
CA MET A 80 3.24 1.93 25.17
C MET A 80 2.55 2.42 23.92
N PHE A 81 2.22 1.50 23.02
CA PHE A 81 1.64 1.81 21.70
C PHE A 81 0.48 0.88 21.36
N LYS A 82 -0.30 1.30 20.36
CA LYS A 82 -1.20 0.46 19.58
C LYS A 82 -0.73 0.41 18.14
N GLU A 83 -1.11 -0.62 17.42
CA GLU A 83 -0.92 -0.71 15.98
C GLU A 83 -1.87 0.24 15.21
N LEU A 84 -1.43 0.70 14.06
CA LEU A 84 -2.22 1.30 12.99
C LEU A 84 -2.04 0.41 11.76
N GLY A 85 -3.13 -0.16 11.25
CA GLY A 85 -3.08 -1.24 10.28
C GLY A 85 -2.80 -2.60 10.93
N CYS A 86 -2.62 -3.63 10.11
CA CYS A 86 -2.41 -5.01 10.55
C CYS A 86 -0.92 -5.34 10.63
N CYS A 87 -0.25 -4.98 11.74
CA CYS A 87 1.13 -5.37 11.97
C CYS A 87 1.20 -6.81 12.55
N TRP A 88 2.16 -7.62 12.12
CA TRP A 88 2.37 -8.93 12.71
C TRP A 88 3.23 -8.85 13.98
N THR A 89 2.75 -9.35 15.11
CA THR A 89 3.47 -9.27 16.40
C THR A 89 4.85 -9.92 16.32
N PHE A 90 5.01 -11.02 15.58
CA PHE A 90 6.26 -11.74 15.42
C PHE A 90 7.31 -10.97 14.58
N THR A 91 6.90 -10.09 13.68
CA THR A 91 7.81 -9.23 12.89
C THR A 91 8.14 -7.94 13.64
N THR A 92 7.29 -7.54 14.57
CA THR A 92 7.41 -6.27 15.30
C THR A 92 8.46 -6.31 16.39
N TYR A 93 8.61 -7.44 17.09
CA TYR A 93 9.60 -7.58 18.17
C TYR A 93 11.04 -7.46 17.67
N GLN A 94 11.81 -6.66 18.38
CA GLN A 94 13.19 -6.26 18.04
C GLN A 94 13.32 -5.45 16.73
N SER A 95 12.21 -5.06 16.10
CA SER A 95 12.27 -4.12 14.99
C SER A 95 12.65 -2.73 15.49
N ARG A 96 13.40 -2.02 14.66
CA ARG A 96 13.55 -0.58 14.83
C ARG A 96 12.34 0.14 14.25
N VAL A 97 11.94 1.19 14.94
CA VAL A 97 10.85 2.09 14.51
C VAL A 97 11.35 3.52 14.55
N ARG A 98 10.82 4.34 13.66
CA ARG A 98 11.17 5.76 13.56
C ARG A 98 9.92 6.61 13.74
N PHE A 99 9.94 7.48 14.72
CA PHE A 99 8.93 8.51 14.93
C PHE A 99 9.01 9.58 13.83
N ARG A 100 7.89 10.26 13.59
CA ARG A 100 7.78 11.31 12.57
C ARG A 100 8.81 12.43 12.74
N ASN A 101 9.22 12.73 13.97
CA ASN A 101 10.25 13.72 14.29
C ASN A 101 11.70 13.21 14.12
N GLY A 102 11.87 11.95 13.67
CA GLY A 102 13.17 11.34 13.42
C GLY A 102 13.75 10.53 14.59
N VAL A 103 13.14 10.57 15.76
CA VAL A 103 13.58 9.74 16.92
C VAL A 103 13.42 8.26 16.55
N VAL A 104 14.44 7.46 16.87
CA VAL A 104 14.45 6.02 16.64
C VAL A 104 14.29 5.28 17.95
N GLY A 105 13.46 4.23 17.95
CA GLY A 105 13.30 3.32 19.07
C GLY A 105 13.38 1.86 18.62
N VAL A 106 13.44 0.98 19.59
CA VAL A 106 13.41 -0.47 19.37
C VAL A 106 12.19 -1.04 20.09
N VAL A 107 11.46 -1.92 19.42
CA VAL A 107 10.33 -2.62 20.04
C VAL A 107 10.86 -3.73 20.93
N ALA A 108 10.58 -3.63 22.22
CA ALA A 108 11.01 -4.55 23.24
C ALA A 108 9.81 -5.25 23.92
N SER A 109 10.09 -6.32 24.68
CA SER A 109 9.06 -7.10 25.38
C SER A 109 8.94 -6.74 26.84
N ARG A 110 7.69 -6.72 27.32
CA ARG A 110 7.38 -6.73 28.76
C ARG A 110 7.46 -8.13 29.36
N ILE A 111 7.43 -9.16 28.50
CA ILE A 111 7.51 -10.56 28.94
C ILE A 111 8.97 -10.97 28.97
N PRO A 112 9.47 -11.51 30.11
CA PRO A 112 10.83 -11.99 30.19
C PRO A 112 11.12 -13.10 29.16
N PRO A 113 12.33 -13.16 28.59
CA PRO A 113 12.67 -14.12 27.53
C PRO A 113 12.36 -15.58 27.88
N GLU A 114 12.57 -15.98 29.11
CA GLU A 114 12.30 -17.34 29.62
C GLU A 114 10.79 -17.68 29.66
N LYS A 115 9.92 -16.70 29.62
CA LYS A 115 8.45 -16.87 29.57
C LYS A 115 7.89 -16.70 28.14
N LEU A 116 8.72 -16.32 27.20
CA LEU A 116 8.38 -16.33 25.79
C LEU A 116 8.32 -17.79 25.33
N SER A 117 7.14 -18.38 25.39
CA SER A 117 6.91 -19.73 24.86
C SER A 117 7.11 -19.75 23.34
N ALA A 118 7.23 -20.94 22.77
CA ALA A 118 7.40 -21.15 21.32
C ALA A 118 6.35 -20.50 20.41
N GLY A 119 5.35 -19.82 20.96
CA GLY A 119 4.31 -19.06 20.24
C GLY A 119 4.52 -17.53 20.22
N GLY A 120 5.61 -17.00 20.76
CA GLY A 120 5.92 -15.56 20.75
C GLY A 120 4.91 -14.67 21.48
N TYR A 121 4.87 -13.40 21.10
CA TYR A 121 3.90 -12.41 21.60
C TYR A 121 2.53 -12.69 21.04
N LYS A 122 1.52 -12.57 21.89
CA LYS A 122 0.11 -12.71 21.45
C LYS A 122 -0.59 -11.35 21.28
N ARG A 123 -0.03 -10.27 21.86
CA ARG A 123 -0.65 -8.93 21.88
C ARG A 123 0.42 -7.83 21.88
N TYR A 124 0.09 -6.70 21.27
CA TYR A 124 0.95 -5.49 21.33
C TYR A 124 1.08 -4.94 22.75
N THR A 125 0.10 -5.18 23.62
CA THR A 125 0.18 -4.85 25.05
C THR A 125 1.32 -5.55 25.78
N ASP A 126 1.94 -6.57 25.18
CA ASP A 126 3.11 -7.28 25.71
C ASP A 126 4.42 -6.61 25.26
N CYS A 127 4.35 -5.59 24.43
CA CYS A 127 5.48 -4.84 23.87
C CYS A 127 5.46 -3.37 24.32
N TYR A 128 6.61 -2.72 24.17
CA TYR A 128 6.80 -1.27 24.31
C TYR A 128 7.91 -0.81 23.36
N ILE A 129 7.94 0.49 23.05
CA ILE A 129 9.08 1.08 22.33
C ILE A 129 10.04 1.65 23.37
N ASP A 130 11.33 1.34 23.19
CA ASP A 130 12.45 1.82 23.96
C ASP A 130 13.29 2.78 23.12
N ILE A 131 13.48 4.02 23.60
CA ILE A 131 14.34 5.04 22.96
C ILE A 131 15.62 5.30 23.78
N GLY A 132 15.93 4.42 24.75
CA GLY A 132 17.14 4.47 25.58
C GLY A 132 17.07 5.43 26.78
N LEU A 133 15.89 5.91 27.16
CA LEU A 133 15.68 6.82 28.31
C LEU A 133 15.00 6.09 29.47
N HIS A 134 15.20 6.60 30.70
CA HIS A 134 14.86 5.88 31.92
C HIS A 134 13.72 6.52 32.72
N SER A 135 13.14 7.61 32.24
CA SER A 135 12.03 8.26 32.91
C SER A 135 11.05 8.87 31.91
N LYS A 136 9.80 8.96 32.32
CA LYS A 136 8.74 9.62 31.54
C LYS A 136 9.08 11.07 31.23
N GLU A 137 9.64 11.81 32.19
CA GLU A 137 10.03 13.22 32.00
C GLU A 137 11.08 13.38 30.89
N GLU A 138 12.04 12.46 30.80
CA GLU A 138 13.06 12.46 29.75
C GLU A 138 12.43 12.11 28.39
N VAL A 139 11.58 11.09 28.31
CA VAL A 139 10.92 10.66 27.08
C VAL A 139 10.02 11.75 26.52
N LEU A 140 9.26 12.45 27.37
CA LEU A 140 8.37 13.54 26.94
C LEU A 140 9.08 14.73 26.27
N LYS A 141 10.41 14.82 26.34
CA LYS A 141 11.20 15.81 25.57
C LYS A 141 11.30 15.43 24.08
N TYR A 142 10.98 14.22 23.72
CA TYR A 142 11.16 13.66 22.37
C TYR A 142 9.89 13.05 21.78
N VAL A 143 9.07 12.40 22.61
CA VAL A 143 7.87 11.64 22.18
C VAL A 143 6.75 11.90 23.16
N ASP A 144 5.54 12.11 22.63
CA ASP A 144 4.32 12.32 23.44
C ASP A 144 3.22 11.33 23.05
N VAL A 145 2.16 11.28 23.84
CA VAL A 145 0.96 10.49 23.56
C VAL A 145 0.31 11.00 22.28
N GLY A 146 -0.02 10.08 21.38
CA GLY A 146 -0.56 10.39 20.06
C GLY A 146 0.48 10.44 18.95
N ASP A 147 1.77 10.55 19.27
CA ASP A 147 2.83 10.46 18.26
C ASP A 147 2.82 9.10 17.57
N VAL A 148 3.27 9.11 16.30
CA VAL A 148 3.28 7.92 15.46
C VAL A 148 4.69 7.56 15.01
N ALA A 149 4.92 6.26 14.87
CA ALA A 149 6.16 5.68 14.35
C ALA A 149 5.87 4.64 13.27
N CYS A 150 6.70 4.60 12.24
CA CYS A 150 6.72 3.52 11.24
C CYS A 150 7.90 2.58 11.48
N TYR A 151 7.90 1.44 10.82
CA TYR A 151 9.08 0.58 10.78
C TYR A 151 10.28 1.29 10.13
N GLU A 152 11.48 0.93 10.55
CA GLU A 152 12.69 1.14 9.76
C GLU A 152 12.94 -0.10 8.90
N GLY A 153 13.02 0.10 7.59
CA GLY A 153 13.33 -0.93 6.61
C GLY A 153 13.91 -0.24 5.37
N PRO A 154 15.25 -0.15 5.27
CA PRO A 154 15.88 0.56 4.16
C PRO A 154 15.60 -0.15 2.82
N TYR A 155 15.42 0.65 1.77
CA TYR A 155 15.40 0.12 0.41
C TYR A 155 16.73 -0.58 0.11
N THR A 156 16.66 -1.83 -0.27
CA THR A 156 17.85 -2.66 -0.53
C THR A 156 17.59 -3.58 -1.71
N GLU A 157 18.49 -3.57 -2.67
CA GLU A 157 18.54 -4.60 -3.71
C GLU A 157 19.11 -5.88 -3.11
N LEU A 158 18.38 -6.98 -3.27
CA LEU A 158 18.79 -8.33 -2.87
C LEU A 158 19.54 -9.01 -4.03
N ALA A 159 19.19 -10.26 -4.36
CA ALA A 159 19.62 -10.85 -5.61
C ALA A 159 19.10 -10.03 -6.81
N PRO A 160 19.75 -10.06 -7.98
CA PRO A 160 19.35 -9.25 -9.12
C PRO A 160 17.87 -9.36 -9.46
N GLY A 161 17.19 -8.22 -9.49
CA GLY A 161 15.76 -8.11 -9.79
C GLY A 161 14.82 -8.20 -8.58
N TYR A 162 15.33 -8.32 -7.36
CA TYR A 162 14.50 -8.33 -6.14
C TYR A 162 14.85 -7.17 -5.23
N ILE A 163 13.83 -6.58 -4.65
CA ILE A 163 13.92 -5.40 -3.79
C ILE A 163 13.24 -5.72 -2.46
N THR A 164 13.86 -5.29 -1.36
CA THR A 164 13.24 -5.27 -0.04
C THR A 164 13.24 -3.86 0.53
N ALA A 165 12.15 -3.49 1.19
CA ALA A 165 11.99 -2.23 1.92
C ALA A 165 10.81 -2.32 2.89
N LYS A 166 10.71 -1.30 3.78
CA LYS A 166 9.44 -1.01 4.44
C LYS A 166 8.44 -0.44 3.42
N ALA A 167 7.16 -0.43 3.78
CA ALA A 167 6.11 0.26 3.02
C ALA A 167 6.08 -0.10 1.51
N ILE A 168 6.55 -1.29 1.11
CA ILE A 168 6.29 -1.78 -0.25
C ILE A 168 4.78 -1.77 -0.47
N ASP A 169 4.04 -2.21 0.51
CA ASP A 169 2.61 -2.03 0.68
C ASP A 169 2.31 -0.61 1.15
N ASP A 170 1.72 0.29 0.37
CA ASP A 170 1.47 0.15 -1.08
C ASP A 170 2.20 1.27 -1.86
N ARG A 171 3.41 1.63 -1.41
CA ARG A 171 4.23 2.61 -2.16
C ARG A 171 4.66 2.07 -3.52
N VAL A 172 4.62 0.74 -3.71
CA VAL A 172 4.85 0.13 -5.02
C VAL A 172 3.67 0.42 -5.95
N GLY A 173 2.44 0.36 -5.49
CA GLY A 173 1.25 0.77 -6.24
C GLY A 173 1.31 2.25 -6.61
N CYS A 174 1.64 3.11 -5.65
CA CYS A 174 1.88 4.53 -5.92
C CYS A 174 2.94 4.73 -7.02
N TYR A 175 4.06 4.02 -6.93
CA TYR A 175 5.11 4.05 -7.96
C TYR A 175 4.60 3.58 -9.32
N MET A 176 3.85 2.47 -9.36
CA MET A 176 3.34 1.88 -10.60
C MET A 176 2.36 2.81 -11.30
N LEU A 177 1.47 3.50 -10.56
CA LEU A 177 0.57 4.51 -11.11
C LEU A 177 1.33 5.68 -11.73
N LEU A 178 2.32 6.22 -11.01
CA LEU A 178 3.17 7.31 -11.52
C LEU A 178 3.94 6.88 -12.77
N ALA A 179 4.57 5.71 -12.75
CA ALA A 179 5.35 5.18 -13.87
C ALA A 179 4.48 4.95 -15.11
N ALA A 180 3.32 4.33 -14.95
CA ALA A 180 2.39 4.07 -16.05
C ALA A 180 1.91 5.38 -16.69
N MET A 181 1.55 6.39 -15.89
CA MET A 181 1.10 7.67 -16.42
C MET A 181 2.21 8.47 -17.10
N MET A 182 3.43 8.43 -16.58
CA MET A 182 4.61 9.03 -17.22
C MET A 182 4.88 8.43 -18.61
N ASN A 183 4.58 7.13 -18.80
CA ASN A 183 4.72 6.45 -20.08
C ASN A 183 3.57 6.77 -21.04
N VAL A 184 2.34 6.74 -20.56
CA VAL A 184 1.12 6.94 -21.38
C VAL A 184 0.97 8.40 -21.83
N LYS A 185 1.22 9.37 -20.93
CA LYS A 185 1.10 10.84 -21.15
C LYS A 185 -0.29 11.32 -21.54
N LYS A 186 -0.92 10.72 -22.56
CA LYS A 186 -2.25 11.07 -23.06
C LYS A 186 -3.10 9.81 -23.16
N PRO A 187 -3.85 9.45 -22.12
CA PRO A 187 -4.68 8.26 -22.11
C PRO A 187 -5.87 8.38 -23.05
N LYS A 188 -6.46 7.25 -23.45
CA LYS A 188 -7.70 7.20 -24.22
C LYS A 188 -8.91 7.56 -23.35
N ASN A 189 -8.95 7.04 -22.12
CA ASN A 189 -10.02 7.27 -21.16
C ASN A 189 -9.72 8.49 -20.27
N ASP A 190 -10.73 9.04 -19.60
CA ASP A 190 -10.55 10.02 -18.53
C ASP A 190 -10.00 9.28 -17.29
N ILE A 191 -8.76 9.55 -16.94
CA ILE A 191 -8.06 8.87 -15.87
C ILE A 191 -8.00 9.74 -14.61
N TYR A 192 -8.37 9.14 -13.49
CA TYR A 192 -8.21 9.69 -12.15
C TYR A 192 -7.25 8.80 -11.39
N LEU A 193 -6.03 9.27 -11.14
CA LEU A 193 -5.12 8.60 -10.23
C LEU A 193 -5.46 9.05 -8.81
N ALA A 194 -5.93 8.13 -7.99
CA ALA A 194 -6.26 8.37 -6.60
C ALA A 194 -5.17 7.77 -5.70
N PHE A 195 -4.43 8.62 -5.02
CA PHE A 195 -3.45 8.22 -4.02
C PHE A 195 -4.12 8.33 -2.65
N THR A 196 -4.68 7.22 -2.22
CA THR A 196 -5.63 7.16 -1.12
C THR A 196 -4.95 7.19 0.24
N ALA A 197 -5.62 7.76 1.23
CA ALA A 197 -5.18 7.81 2.61
C ALA A 197 -5.97 6.82 3.46
N GLN A 198 -5.35 6.28 4.52
CA GLN A 198 -6.01 5.46 5.54
C GLN A 198 -6.64 4.17 4.99
N GLU A 199 -6.00 3.51 4.03
CA GLU A 199 -6.42 2.20 3.53
C GLU A 199 -6.29 1.15 4.63
N GLU A 200 -5.12 1.06 5.26
CA GLU A 200 -4.70 0.09 6.26
C GLU A 200 -5.61 0.03 7.51
N VAL A 201 -6.40 1.06 7.72
CA VAL A 201 -7.34 1.17 8.84
C VAL A 201 -8.81 1.13 8.40
N GLY A 202 -9.06 0.59 7.20
CA GLY A 202 -10.41 0.29 6.68
C GLY A 202 -10.78 0.98 5.38
N THR A 203 -9.90 1.02 4.39
CA THR A 203 -10.13 1.44 2.99
C THR A 203 -10.85 2.80 2.86
N ARG A 204 -10.56 3.72 3.80
CA ARG A 204 -11.33 4.97 3.94
C ARG A 204 -11.12 5.92 2.77
N GLY A 205 -9.90 6.00 2.28
CA GLY A 205 -9.54 6.84 1.14
C GLY A 205 -10.25 6.40 -0.12
N GLY A 206 -10.24 5.10 -0.44
CA GLY A 206 -10.90 4.55 -1.62
C GLY A 206 -12.40 4.84 -1.66
N GLN A 207 -13.08 4.78 -0.51
CA GLN A 207 -14.50 5.17 -0.44
C GLN A 207 -14.71 6.65 -0.75
N VAL A 208 -13.87 7.53 -0.19
CA VAL A 208 -14.02 8.98 -0.34
C VAL A 208 -13.66 9.42 -1.74
N THR A 209 -12.58 8.91 -2.34
CA THR A 209 -12.16 9.25 -3.69
C THR A 209 -13.18 8.79 -4.72
N ALA A 210 -13.67 7.55 -4.63
CA ALA A 210 -14.71 7.03 -5.51
C ALA A 210 -16.02 7.84 -5.40
N GLN A 211 -16.42 8.26 -4.18
CA GLN A 211 -17.59 9.12 -3.98
C GLN A 211 -17.44 10.50 -4.64
N ARG A 212 -16.22 11.04 -4.67
CA ARG A 212 -15.93 12.34 -5.31
C ARG A 212 -15.82 12.23 -6.83
N ILE A 213 -15.18 11.18 -7.31
CA ILE A 213 -14.90 10.95 -8.73
C ILE A 213 -16.15 10.42 -9.45
N GLN A 214 -16.92 9.53 -8.82
CA GLN A 214 -18.03 8.80 -9.44
C GLN A 214 -17.58 8.10 -10.74
N PRO A 215 -16.59 7.19 -10.67
CA PRO A 215 -16.03 6.56 -11.87
C PRO A 215 -16.99 5.52 -12.46
N ASP A 216 -16.86 5.25 -13.76
CA ASP A 216 -17.51 4.11 -14.42
C ASP A 216 -16.82 2.79 -14.04
N ILE A 217 -15.50 2.85 -13.80
CA ILE A 217 -14.65 1.71 -13.46
C ILE A 217 -13.70 2.13 -12.34
N GLY A 218 -13.64 1.35 -11.26
CA GLY A 218 -12.67 1.47 -10.18
C GLY A 218 -11.60 0.38 -10.26
N VAL A 219 -10.35 0.76 -10.13
CA VAL A 219 -9.20 -0.15 -10.14
C VAL A 219 -8.41 0.05 -8.86
N ALA A 220 -8.26 -0.97 -8.04
CA ALA A 220 -7.29 -0.96 -6.95
C ALA A 220 -5.95 -1.49 -7.46
N VAL A 221 -4.90 -0.72 -7.25
CA VAL A 221 -3.51 -1.11 -7.54
C VAL A 221 -2.82 -1.27 -6.20
N ASP A 222 -2.40 -2.49 -5.87
CA ASP A 222 -2.02 -2.85 -4.51
C ASP A 222 -1.04 -4.02 -4.51
N VAL A 223 -0.63 -4.50 -3.36
CA VAL A 223 0.12 -5.75 -3.23
C VAL A 223 -0.83 -6.94 -3.03
N THR A 224 -0.30 -8.14 -3.16
CA THR A 224 -0.98 -9.38 -2.78
C THR A 224 0.03 -10.38 -2.21
N PRO A 225 -0.35 -11.20 -1.22
CA PRO A 225 0.57 -12.16 -0.63
C PRO A 225 1.06 -13.20 -1.63
N CYS A 226 2.33 -13.57 -1.50
CA CYS A 226 2.95 -14.67 -2.19
C CYS A 226 2.61 -16.00 -1.51
N HIS A 227 2.51 -17.07 -2.29
CA HIS A 227 2.20 -18.44 -1.81
C HIS A 227 3.28 -19.44 -2.24
N ASP A 228 4.51 -18.99 -2.49
CA ASP A 228 5.57 -19.82 -3.06
C ASP A 228 6.58 -20.35 -2.04
N ARG A 229 6.31 -20.16 -0.73
CA ARG A 229 7.20 -20.62 0.36
C ARG A 229 6.49 -21.60 1.29
N PRO A 230 7.22 -22.53 1.89
CA PRO A 230 6.68 -23.38 2.94
C PRO A 230 6.17 -22.54 4.13
N GLY A 231 4.92 -22.78 4.53
CA GLY A 231 4.26 -22.04 5.62
C GLY A 231 3.51 -20.79 5.19
N ASP A 232 3.54 -20.42 3.90
CA ASP A 232 2.66 -19.41 3.36
C ASP A 232 1.18 -19.86 3.40
N LEU A 233 0.27 -18.89 3.25
CA LEU A 233 -1.14 -19.18 3.04
C LEU A 233 -1.32 -19.99 1.75
N GLU A 234 -2.37 -20.81 1.69
CA GLU A 234 -2.70 -21.55 0.45
C GLU A 234 -3.14 -20.57 -0.65
N GLY A 235 -2.59 -20.76 -1.84
CA GLY A 235 -2.89 -19.94 -3.01
C GLY A 235 -1.97 -20.24 -4.18
N SER A 236 -2.12 -19.50 -5.27
CA SER A 236 -1.36 -19.72 -6.51
C SER A 236 -0.37 -18.62 -6.86
N ASN A 237 -0.37 -17.51 -6.13
CA ASN A 237 0.46 -16.37 -6.44
C ASN A 237 1.93 -16.63 -6.13
N ALA A 238 2.80 -16.30 -7.08
CA ALA A 238 4.25 -16.45 -6.94
C ALA A 238 4.99 -15.25 -7.52
N LEU A 239 6.20 -14.97 -7.02
CA LEU A 239 7.08 -13.97 -7.63
C LEU A 239 7.48 -14.37 -9.04
N ASP A 240 7.80 -13.39 -9.88
CA ASP A 240 8.22 -13.54 -11.29
C ASP A 240 7.14 -14.10 -12.23
N HIS A 241 5.87 -14.08 -11.83
CA HIS A 241 4.75 -14.54 -12.66
C HIS A 241 3.92 -13.39 -13.25
N GLY A 242 4.38 -12.15 -13.09
CA GLY A 242 3.76 -10.96 -13.66
C GLY A 242 2.60 -10.41 -12.84
N VAL A 243 1.77 -9.56 -13.47
CA VAL A 243 0.66 -8.90 -12.77
C VAL A 243 -0.36 -9.91 -12.22
N ALA A 244 -0.70 -9.74 -10.95
CA ALA A 244 -1.76 -10.51 -10.31
C ALA A 244 -3.11 -9.83 -10.56
N ILE A 245 -3.92 -10.42 -11.44
CA ILE A 245 -5.28 -9.96 -11.75
C ILE A 245 -6.23 -10.50 -10.69
N LYS A 246 -6.71 -9.63 -9.82
CA LYS A 246 -7.60 -9.98 -8.71
C LYS A 246 -8.91 -10.52 -9.21
N ILE A 247 -9.25 -11.73 -8.83
CA ILE A 247 -10.57 -12.34 -9.03
C ILE A 247 -11.46 -12.05 -7.82
N SER A 248 -10.91 -12.29 -6.61
CA SER A 248 -11.60 -11.99 -5.36
C SER A 248 -10.65 -11.93 -4.17
N ASP A 249 -11.05 -11.16 -3.17
CA ASP A 249 -10.48 -11.11 -1.82
C ASP A 249 -11.63 -11.11 -0.78
N THR A 250 -11.34 -10.74 0.48
CA THR A 250 -12.38 -10.72 1.52
C THR A 250 -13.35 -9.54 1.38
N GLY A 251 -12.96 -8.48 0.69
CA GLY A 251 -13.73 -7.24 0.54
C GLY A 251 -14.37 -7.08 -0.83
N SER A 252 -13.87 -7.79 -1.86
CA SER A 252 -14.29 -7.57 -3.24
C SER A 252 -14.35 -8.85 -4.08
N ILE A 253 -15.24 -8.81 -5.10
CA ILE A 253 -15.26 -9.74 -6.22
C ILE A 253 -15.20 -8.88 -7.47
N SER A 254 -14.16 -9.05 -8.28
CA SER A 254 -13.95 -8.27 -9.50
C SER A 254 -15.04 -8.53 -10.55
N ASP A 255 -15.39 -7.48 -11.31
CA ASP A 255 -16.31 -7.63 -12.45
C ASP A 255 -15.72 -8.60 -13.50
N GLU A 256 -16.48 -9.63 -13.87
CA GLU A 256 -16.03 -10.69 -14.77
C GLU A 256 -15.64 -10.13 -16.15
N GLY A 257 -16.35 -9.13 -16.65
CA GLY A 257 -16.05 -8.47 -17.93
C GLY A 257 -14.70 -7.78 -17.90
N LEU A 258 -14.38 -7.07 -16.79
CA LEU A 258 -13.07 -6.42 -16.60
C LEU A 258 -11.95 -7.45 -16.45
N VAL A 259 -12.17 -8.55 -15.74
CA VAL A 259 -11.19 -9.65 -15.61
C VAL A 259 -10.89 -10.25 -16.99
N ASN A 260 -11.93 -10.60 -17.76
CA ASN A 260 -11.76 -11.21 -19.08
C ASN A 260 -11.06 -10.24 -20.06
N LYS A 261 -11.40 -8.95 -20.02
CA LYS A 261 -10.75 -7.91 -20.81
C LYS A 261 -9.27 -7.78 -20.45
N SER A 262 -8.93 -7.77 -19.17
CA SER A 262 -7.56 -7.66 -18.68
C SER A 262 -6.71 -8.86 -19.09
N ILE A 263 -7.25 -10.07 -18.99
CA ILE A 263 -6.59 -11.30 -19.46
C ILE A 263 -6.37 -11.26 -20.98
N ALA A 264 -7.35 -10.76 -21.76
CA ALA A 264 -7.22 -10.62 -23.19
C ALA A 264 -6.08 -9.64 -23.56
N LEU A 265 -6.02 -8.48 -22.90
CA LEU A 265 -4.93 -7.50 -23.07
C LEU A 265 -3.57 -8.10 -22.74
N CYS A 266 -3.44 -8.83 -21.62
CA CYS A 266 -2.20 -9.50 -21.27
C CYS A 266 -1.76 -10.49 -22.36
N LYS A 267 -2.67 -11.30 -22.89
CA LYS A 267 -2.38 -12.26 -23.97
C LYS A 267 -1.98 -11.57 -25.27
N GLU A 268 -2.72 -10.55 -25.69
CA GLU A 268 -2.48 -9.81 -26.93
C GLU A 268 -1.10 -9.12 -26.93
N HIS A 269 -0.71 -8.59 -25.76
CA HIS A 269 0.53 -7.81 -25.63
C HIS A 269 1.69 -8.59 -24.98
N ASN A 270 1.52 -9.90 -24.75
CA ASN A 270 2.52 -10.76 -24.11
C ASN A 270 2.97 -10.27 -22.73
N VAL A 271 2.05 -9.74 -21.92
CA VAL A 271 2.30 -9.35 -20.55
C VAL A 271 2.14 -10.58 -19.66
N PRO A 272 3.15 -10.97 -18.86
CA PRO A 272 3.00 -12.03 -17.88
C PRO A 272 1.91 -11.68 -16.87
N TYR A 273 1.05 -12.65 -16.55
CA TYR A 273 -0.02 -12.45 -15.56
C TYR A 273 -0.36 -13.74 -14.83
N GLN A 274 -0.94 -13.57 -13.65
CA GLN A 274 -1.50 -14.64 -12.83
C GLN A 274 -2.89 -14.25 -12.32
N LYS A 275 -3.72 -15.24 -12.00
CA LYS A 275 -5.04 -15.01 -11.39
C LYS A 275 -4.90 -15.01 -9.89
N ASP A 276 -5.45 -13.99 -9.25
CA ASP A 276 -5.32 -13.78 -7.82
C ASP A 276 -6.66 -14.05 -7.10
N VAL A 277 -6.66 -15.04 -6.24
CA VAL A 277 -7.77 -15.36 -5.33
C VAL A 277 -7.19 -15.53 -3.94
N ILE A 278 -7.57 -14.66 -3.03
CA ILE A 278 -7.11 -14.69 -1.64
C ILE A 278 -8.31 -14.70 -0.68
N TYR A 279 -8.12 -15.31 0.48
CA TYR A 279 -9.15 -15.42 1.53
C TYR A 279 -8.80 -14.61 2.79
N VAL A 280 -7.82 -13.73 2.68
CA VAL A 280 -7.38 -12.78 3.72
C VAL A 280 -7.09 -11.43 3.07
N GLY A 281 -7.28 -10.35 3.82
CA GLY A 281 -7.04 -9.00 3.32
C GLY A 281 -8.10 -8.52 2.33
N GLY A 282 -7.96 -7.30 1.90
CA GLY A 282 -8.82 -6.61 0.94
C GLY A 282 -8.05 -5.44 0.38
N THR A 283 -8.66 -4.67 -0.51
CA THR A 283 -8.10 -3.47 -1.12
C THR A 283 -9.16 -2.38 -1.22
N ASP A 284 -8.80 -1.19 -1.65
CA ASP A 284 -9.74 -0.10 -1.93
C ASP A 284 -10.88 -0.48 -2.90
N ALA A 285 -10.71 -1.53 -3.72
CA ALA A 285 -11.76 -2.03 -4.61
C ALA A 285 -13.05 -2.40 -3.86
N GLY A 286 -12.91 -2.98 -2.66
CA GLY A 286 -14.05 -3.33 -1.81
C GLY A 286 -14.86 -2.11 -1.38
N ALA A 287 -14.19 -1.02 -1.02
CA ALA A 287 -14.86 0.23 -0.65
C ALA A 287 -15.45 0.95 -1.87
N MET A 288 -14.71 1.01 -2.98
CA MET A 288 -15.17 1.63 -4.23
C MET A 288 -16.44 0.98 -4.77
N THR A 289 -16.54 -0.36 -4.73
CA THR A 289 -17.69 -1.09 -5.28
C THR A 289 -19.03 -0.73 -4.61
N LEU A 290 -18.99 -0.22 -3.38
CA LEU A 290 -20.19 0.13 -2.59
C LEU A 290 -20.64 1.59 -2.79
N VAL A 291 -19.91 2.38 -3.57
CA VAL A 291 -20.19 3.82 -3.75
C VAL A 291 -21.33 4.04 -4.75
N GLY A 292 -22.19 5.02 -4.46
CA GLY A 292 -23.32 5.42 -5.32
C GLY A 292 -24.29 4.27 -5.56
N GLY A 293 -24.54 3.95 -6.84
CA GLY A 293 -25.36 2.81 -7.25
C GLY A 293 -24.58 1.51 -7.45
N GLY A 294 -23.32 1.47 -7.04
CA GLY A 294 -22.36 0.41 -7.30
C GLY A 294 -21.42 0.73 -8.46
N ILE A 295 -20.13 0.45 -8.30
CA ILE A 295 -19.08 0.67 -9.29
C ILE A 295 -18.52 -0.70 -9.69
N LYS A 296 -18.31 -0.93 -10.99
CA LYS A 296 -17.55 -2.09 -11.47
C LYS A 296 -16.10 -1.95 -11.05
N THR A 297 -15.58 -2.91 -10.30
CA THR A 297 -14.20 -2.86 -9.78
C THR A 297 -13.37 -4.04 -10.21
N ILE A 298 -12.05 -3.84 -10.22
CA ILE A 298 -11.02 -4.86 -10.42
C ILE A 298 -9.77 -4.47 -9.62
N GLY A 299 -8.95 -5.45 -9.26
CA GLY A 299 -7.63 -5.22 -8.68
C GLY A 299 -6.50 -5.66 -9.62
N PHE A 300 -5.42 -4.88 -9.69
CA PHE A 300 -4.14 -5.26 -10.28
C PHE A 300 -3.09 -5.20 -9.18
N SER A 301 -2.61 -6.35 -8.76
CA SER A 301 -1.68 -6.44 -7.64
C SER A 301 -0.29 -6.90 -8.10
N VAL A 302 0.71 -6.46 -7.35
CA VAL A 302 2.06 -7.03 -7.43
C VAL A 302 2.25 -8.01 -6.26
N VAL A 303 2.79 -9.19 -6.56
CA VAL A 303 3.01 -10.22 -5.54
C VAL A 303 4.17 -9.84 -4.63
N THR A 304 3.97 -9.95 -3.31
CA THR A 304 5.00 -9.65 -2.32
C THR A 304 5.13 -10.77 -1.30
N ARG A 305 6.37 -11.02 -0.84
CA ARG A 305 6.64 -11.82 0.35
C ARG A 305 6.73 -10.93 1.58
N TYR A 306 6.35 -11.46 2.73
CA TYR A 306 6.53 -10.80 4.03
C TYR A 306 5.82 -9.45 4.14
N THR A 307 4.65 -9.33 3.51
CA THR A 307 3.77 -8.15 3.59
C THR A 307 3.46 -7.82 5.05
N HIS A 308 3.19 -6.55 5.35
CA HIS A 308 2.92 -6.05 6.69
C HIS A 308 4.09 -6.24 7.69
N GLY A 309 5.30 -6.02 7.18
CA GLY A 309 6.52 -6.04 7.98
C GLY A 309 7.57 -5.05 7.46
N PRO A 310 8.70 -4.92 8.15
CA PRO A 310 9.75 -3.96 7.77
C PRO A 310 10.54 -4.35 6.51
N ASN A 311 10.39 -5.57 5.99
CA ASN A 311 11.26 -6.17 4.98
C ASN A 311 10.47 -6.96 3.93
N ALA A 312 9.39 -6.41 3.41
CA ALA A 312 8.67 -7.03 2.30
C ALA A 312 9.61 -7.19 1.07
N ILE A 313 9.35 -8.20 0.24
CA ILE A 313 10.14 -8.46 -0.98
C ILE A 313 9.21 -8.41 -2.19
N VAL A 314 9.66 -7.72 -3.24
CA VAL A 314 8.97 -7.62 -4.52
C VAL A 314 9.91 -7.91 -5.68
N SER A 315 9.39 -8.45 -6.79
CA SER A 315 10.12 -8.65 -8.03
C SER A 315 10.00 -7.42 -8.95
N GLN A 316 11.11 -6.97 -9.49
CA GLN A 316 11.13 -5.90 -10.49
C GLN A 316 10.37 -6.29 -11.77
N LYS A 317 10.42 -7.57 -12.16
CA LYS A 317 9.68 -8.07 -13.34
C LYS A 317 8.16 -7.97 -13.15
N ASP A 318 7.67 -8.25 -11.93
CA ASP A 318 6.23 -8.17 -11.63
C ASP A 318 5.78 -6.71 -11.58
N ILE A 319 6.62 -5.80 -11.06
CA ILE A 319 6.38 -4.35 -11.13
C ILE A 319 6.27 -3.90 -12.60
N GLU A 320 7.23 -4.27 -13.46
CA GLU A 320 7.24 -3.90 -14.87
C GLU A 320 6.02 -4.45 -15.62
N ALA A 321 5.62 -5.70 -15.34
CA ALA A 321 4.42 -6.30 -15.91
C ALA A 321 3.15 -5.58 -15.47
N THR A 322 3.06 -5.19 -14.19
CA THR A 322 1.91 -4.44 -13.65
C THR A 322 1.83 -3.03 -14.24
N VAL A 323 2.94 -2.32 -14.33
CA VAL A 323 3.01 -1.02 -15.03
C VAL A 323 2.52 -1.15 -16.46
N LYS A 324 2.97 -2.18 -17.18
CA LYS A 324 2.52 -2.43 -18.57
C LYS A 324 1.02 -2.72 -18.66
N MET A 325 0.48 -3.50 -17.73
CA MET A 325 -0.96 -3.75 -17.67
C MET A 325 -1.76 -2.46 -17.43
N LEU A 326 -1.30 -1.59 -16.54
CA LEU A 326 -1.94 -0.29 -16.27
C LEU A 326 -1.94 0.60 -17.53
N GLU A 327 -0.81 0.68 -18.26
CA GLU A 327 -0.73 1.43 -19.53
C GLU A 327 -1.77 0.94 -20.55
N LEU A 328 -1.91 -0.38 -20.69
CA LEU A 328 -2.86 -1.00 -21.61
C LEU A 328 -4.30 -0.73 -21.17
N PHE A 329 -4.59 -0.83 -19.88
CA PHE A 329 -5.91 -0.63 -19.32
C PHE A 329 -6.40 0.82 -19.49
N MET A 330 -5.54 1.82 -19.24
CA MET A 330 -5.85 3.23 -19.44
C MET A 330 -6.26 3.55 -20.90
N ASN A 331 -5.77 2.76 -21.86
CA ASN A 331 -5.99 2.95 -23.29
C ASN A 331 -6.98 1.96 -23.90
N ALA A 332 -7.54 1.05 -23.11
CA ALA A 332 -8.48 0.05 -23.60
C ALA A 332 -9.86 0.64 -23.95
N ASP A 333 -10.57 -0.04 -24.84
CA ASP A 333 -11.99 0.20 -25.11
C ASP A 333 -12.83 -0.60 -24.11
N PHE A 334 -13.77 0.07 -23.47
CA PHE A 334 -14.76 -0.53 -22.59
C PHE A 334 -16.16 -0.25 -23.12
N GLU A 335 -16.97 -1.31 -23.19
CA GLU A 335 -18.38 -1.24 -23.58
C GLU A 335 -19.26 -0.68 -22.45
#